data_00e115bb3adc94fcbf95794bd574f4a1
#
_entry.id   00e115bb3adc94fcbf95794bd574f4a1
#
_cell.length_a   1.000
_cell.length_b   1.000
_cell.length_c   1.000
_cell.angle_alpha   90.00
_cell.angle_beta   90.00
_cell.angle_gamma   90.00
#
_symmetry.space_group_name_H-M   'P 1'
#
loop_
_entity.id
_entity.type
_entity.pdbx_description
1 polymer ?
#
loop_
_entity_poly.entity_id
_entity_poly.type
_entity_poly.pdbx_seq_one_letter_code
_entity_poly.pdbx_strand_id
1 'polypeptide(L)'
;MPRPRTISDEAVLDAVLALAHRVGPARVTFAAAGAEAGLSAATLVQRFGTKRELLLAADKRGIDLWLGALDRSTAASPLARVVEGLVLAVDPDATPEQMANSVAMLQLDLADPDFHAETLRGARAVRARIARDLSAALAAGELRSSTDVATLAKLVETTSHGAMIGWAIHRESTLADWMREQVEAVLAPHRTAR
;
A
#
# COMPACT_ATOMS: atom_id res chain seq x y z
N MET A 1 30.14 11.33 -26.83
CA MET A 1 29.96 11.08 -25.40
C MET A 1 28.53 10.65 -25.18
N PRO A 2 28.22 9.52 -24.51
CA PRO A 2 26.88 9.13 -24.20
C PRO A 2 26.27 10.19 -23.26
N ARG A 3 25.05 10.65 -23.57
CA ARG A 3 24.28 11.59 -22.75
C ARG A 3 24.05 10.92 -21.37
N PRO A 4 24.31 11.60 -20.25
CA PRO A 4 24.01 11.03 -18.94
C PRO A 4 22.57 10.54 -18.94
N ARG A 5 22.31 9.29 -18.53
CA ARG A 5 20.95 8.78 -18.34
C ARG A 5 20.27 9.66 -17.27
N THR A 6 19.30 10.43 -17.67
CA THR A 6 18.48 11.23 -16.74
C THR A 6 17.64 10.26 -15.94
N ILE A 7 17.90 10.13 -14.63
CA ILE A 7 17.09 9.32 -13.74
C ILE A 7 15.71 9.97 -13.64
N SER A 8 14.65 9.20 -13.89
CA SER A 8 13.26 9.70 -13.87
C SER A 8 12.82 10.08 -12.44
N ASP A 9 11.82 10.96 -12.32
CA ASP A 9 11.23 11.29 -11.01
C ASP A 9 10.65 10.06 -10.32
N GLU A 10 10.02 9.16 -11.06
CA GLU A 10 9.51 7.90 -10.51
C GLU A 10 10.62 7.05 -9.88
N ALA A 11 11.75 6.86 -10.57
CA ALA A 11 12.88 6.10 -10.01
C ALA A 11 13.47 6.77 -8.75
N VAL A 12 13.48 8.10 -8.70
CA VAL A 12 13.89 8.83 -7.50
C VAL A 12 12.91 8.60 -6.36
N LEU A 13 11.60 8.70 -6.64
CA LEU A 13 10.55 8.52 -5.63
C LEU A 13 10.52 7.08 -5.11
N ASP A 14 10.76 6.08 -5.97
CA ASP A 14 10.91 4.68 -5.55
C ASP A 14 12.10 4.50 -4.59
N ALA A 15 13.24 5.15 -4.87
CA ALA A 15 14.40 5.15 -3.98
C ALA A 15 14.12 5.87 -2.64
N VAL A 16 13.37 6.97 -2.66
CA VAL A 16 12.96 7.69 -1.45
C VAL A 16 12.01 6.86 -0.59
N LEU A 17 11.05 6.14 -1.20
CA LEU A 17 10.16 5.22 -0.52
C LEU A 17 10.94 4.10 0.18
N ALA A 18 11.85 3.44 -0.56
CA ALA A 18 12.69 2.39 0.00
C ALA A 18 13.52 2.91 1.19
N LEU A 19 14.08 4.12 1.07
CA LEU A 19 14.80 4.78 2.16
C LEU A 19 13.88 5.04 3.35
N ALA A 20 12.68 5.62 3.12
CA ALA A 20 11.72 5.94 4.18
C ALA A 20 11.27 4.69 4.94
N HIS A 21 10.99 3.58 4.24
CA HIS A 21 10.67 2.29 4.86
C HIS A 21 11.83 1.72 5.67
N ARG A 22 13.07 1.90 5.21
CA ARG A 22 14.26 1.38 5.92
C ARG A 22 14.64 2.20 7.15
N VAL A 23 14.58 3.54 7.09
CA VAL A 23 15.12 4.40 8.17
C VAL A 23 14.09 5.27 8.87
N GLY A 24 12.85 5.29 8.40
CA GLY A 24 11.78 6.17 8.85
C GLY A 24 11.84 7.58 8.23
N PRO A 25 10.67 8.26 8.09
CA PRO A 25 10.56 9.54 7.39
C PRO A 25 11.37 10.66 8.05
N ALA A 26 11.53 10.62 9.37
CA ALA A 26 12.30 11.62 10.10
C ALA A 26 13.78 11.67 9.64
N ARG A 27 14.36 10.52 9.31
CA ARG A 27 15.76 10.37 8.87
C ARG A 27 15.98 10.53 7.37
N VAL A 28 14.93 10.65 6.57
CA VAL A 28 15.06 11.01 5.16
C VAL A 28 15.60 12.44 5.05
N THR A 29 16.73 12.59 4.37
CA THR A 29 17.34 13.88 4.02
C THR A 29 17.63 13.92 2.54
N PHE A 30 17.79 15.10 1.94
CA PHE A 30 18.17 15.20 0.53
C PHE A 30 19.53 14.54 0.23
N ALA A 31 20.45 14.57 1.20
CA ALA A 31 21.74 13.87 1.04
C ALA A 31 21.57 12.35 1.01
N ALA A 32 20.78 11.79 1.93
CA ALA A 32 20.51 10.34 1.97
C ALA A 32 19.69 9.89 0.75
N ALA A 33 18.64 10.64 0.39
CA ALA A 33 17.83 10.37 -0.78
C ALA A 33 18.64 10.48 -2.08
N GLY A 34 19.54 11.45 -2.17
CA GLY A 34 20.45 11.62 -3.31
C GLY A 34 21.42 10.46 -3.43
N ALA A 35 22.01 10.00 -2.33
CA ALA A 35 22.91 8.84 -2.33
C ALA A 35 22.17 7.57 -2.80
N GLU A 36 20.92 7.36 -2.34
CA GLU A 36 20.08 6.23 -2.75
C GLU A 36 19.71 6.28 -4.23
N ALA A 37 19.35 7.47 -4.75
CA ALA A 37 18.92 7.66 -6.13
C ALA A 37 20.08 7.88 -7.12
N GLY A 38 21.33 7.95 -6.67
CA GLY A 38 22.49 8.27 -7.52
C GLY A 38 22.49 9.71 -8.03
N LEU A 39 21.96 10.67 -7.26
CA LEU A 39 21.85 12.09 -7.59
C LEU A 39 22.46 12.96 -6.48
N SER A 40 22.81 14.22 -6.81
CA SER A 40 23.21 15.17 -5.79
C SER A 40 22.02 15.68 -4.98
N ALA A 41 22.23 16.04 -3.72
CA ALA A 41 21.22 16.70 -2.89
C ALA A 41 20.68 17.98 -3.56
N ALA A 42 21.54 18.77 -4.18
CA ALA A 42 21.15 19.99 -4.90
C ALA A 42 20.19 19.69 -6.07
N THR A 43 20.42 18.60 -6.80
CA THR A 43 19.52 18.15 -7.87
C THR A 43 18.14 17.81 -7.32
N LEU A 44 18.07 17.13 -6.19
CA LEU A 44 16.79 16.78 -5.57
C LEU A 44 16.06 18.01 -5.03
N VAL A 45 16.76 18.96 -4.41
CA VAL A 45 16.17 20.23 -3.99
C VAL A 45 15.59 20.99 -5.18
N GLN A 46 16.32 21.04 -6.31
CA GLN A 46 15.84 21.69 -7.55
C GLN A 46 14.58 20.99 -8.11
N ARG A 47 14.47 19.66 -8.01
CA ARG A 47 13.36 18.88 -8.57
C ARG A 47 12.13 18.85 -7.66
N PHE A 48 12.33 18.76 -6.36
CA PHE A 48 11.28 18.46 -5.40
C PHE A 48 11.06 19.55 -4.34
N GLY A 49 11.88 20.62 -4.33
CA GLY A 49 11.71 21.75 -3.41
C GLY A 49 12.12 21.44 -1.98
N THR A 50 11.18 21.18 -1.11
CA THR A 50 11.39 20.92 0.32
C THR A 50 11.36 19.41 0.64
N LYS A 51 11.90 19.04 1.81
CA LYS A 51 11.78 17.65 2.31
C LYS A 51 10.31 17.21 2.41
N ARG A 52 9.41 18.11 2.83
CA ARG A 52 7.99 17.82 2.93
C ARG A 52 7.39 17.47 1.55
N GLU A 53 7.71 18.27 0.53
CA GLU A 53 7.23 18.03 -0.84
C GLU A 53 7.81 16.75 -1.42
N LEU A 54 9.09 16.44 -1.17
CA LEU A 54 9.71 15.18 -1.57
C LEU A 54 8.98 13.97 -0.93
N LEU A 55 8.72 14.03 0.38
CA LEU A 55 8.00 12.96 1.09
C LEU A 55 6.56 12.82 0.60
N LEU A 56 5.84 13.92 0.37
CA LEU A 56 4.49 13.90 -0.18
C LEU A 56 4.45 13.29 -1.59
N ALA A 57 5.42 13.64 -2.43
CA ALA A 57 5.52 13.04 -3.76
C ALA A 57 5.84 11.53 -3.70
N ALA A 58 6.70 11.12 -2.76
CA ALA A 58 7.00 9.71 -2.53
C ALA A 58 5.78 8.96 -2.00
N ASP A 59 5.02 9.53 -1.07
CA ASP A 59 3.79 8.94 -0.54
C ASP A 59 2.75 8.70 -1.64
N LYS A 60 2.49 9.71 -2.49
CA LYS A 60 1.65 9.56 -3.69
C LYS A 60 2.10 8.39 -4.56
N ARG A 61 3.40 8.31 -4.82
CA ARG A 61 3.99 7.21 -5.61
C ARG A 61 3.75 5.86 -4.94
N GLY A 62 3.91 5.76 -3.62
CA GLY A 62 3.65 4.55 -2.83
C GLY A 62 2.21 4.10 -2.94
N ILE A 63 1.26 5.02 -2.80
CA ILE A 63 -0.17 4.75 -2.98
C ILE A 63 -0.46 4.21 -4.38
N ASP A 64 0.11 4.82 -5.43
CA ASP A 64 -0.12 4.38 -6.81
C ASP A 64 0.50 3.00 -7.09
N LEU A 65 1.68 2.71 -6.53
CA LEU A 65 2.29 1.38 -6.60
C LEU A 65 1.43 0.33 -5.90
N TRP A 66 0.91 0.66 -4.73
CA TRP A 66 0.03 -0.24 -3.97
C TRP A 66 -1.28 -0.52 -4.71
N LEU A 67 -1.92 0.51 -5.27
CA LEU A 67 -3.10 0.36 -6.12
C LEU A 67 -2.81 -0.49 -7.36
N GLY A 68 -1.67 -0.28 -8.01
CA GLY A 68 -1.24 -1.10 -9.14
C GLY A 68 -0.99 -2.57 -8.75
N ALA A 69 -0.54 -2.83 -7.52
CA ALA A 69 -0.32 -4.18 -7.03
C ALA A 69 -1.64 -4.95 -6.86
N LEU A 70 -2.72 -4.28 -6.41
CA LEU A 70 -4.05 -4.89 -6.31
C LEU A 70 -4.56 -5.44 -7.65
N ASP A 71 -4.16 -4.82 -8.77
CA ASP A 71 -4.58 -5.25 -10.12
C ASP A 71 -3.76 -6.39 -10.70
N ARG A 72 -2.71 -6.83 -10.04
CA ARG A 72 -1.84 -7.91 -10.54
C ARG A 72 -2.43 -9.31 -10.34
N SER A 73 -3.50 -9.45 -9.56
CA SER A 73 -4.15 -10.74 -9.36
C SER A 73 -4.70 -11.30 -10.68
N THR A 74 -4.36 -12.53 -10.98
CA THR A 74 -4.84 -13.31 -12.13
C THR A 74 -5.83 -14.39 -11.75
N ALA A 75 -6.29 -14.42 -10.50
CA ALA A 75 -7.25 -15.42 -10.02
C ALA A 75 -8.56 -15.38 -10.83
N ALA A 76 -9.03 -16.55 -11.24
CA ALA A 76 -10.28 -16.69 -12.00
C ALA A 76 -11.51 -16.31 -11.16
N SER A 77 -11.52 -16.69 -9.86
CA SER A 77 -12.57 -16.36 -8.91
C SER A 77 -12.48 -14.89 -8.50
N PRO A 78 -13.57 -14.10 -8.65
CA PRO A 78 -13.61 -12.73 -8.16
C PRO A 78 -13.30 -12.61 -6.66
N LEU A 79 -13.77 -13.53 -5.83
CA LEU A 79 -13.49 -13.54 -4.41
C LEU A 79 -12.01 -13.83 -4.12
N ALA A 80 -11.38 -14.72 -4.88
CA ALA A 80 -9.96 -14.99 -4.78
C ALA A 80 -9.12 -13.77 -5.20
N ARG A 81 -9.58 -12.97 -6.18
CA ARG A 81 -8.89 -11.73 -6.57
C ARG A 81 -8.80 -10.71 -5.43
N VAL A 82 -9.83 -10.60 -4.58
CA VAL A 82 -9.79 -9.73 -3.40
C VAL A 82 -8.64 -10.14 -2.47
N VAL A 83 -8.54 -11.42 -2.14
CA VAL A 83 -7.50 -11.94 -1.25
C VAL A 83 -6.11 -11.80 -1.89
N GLU A 84 -5.97 -12.31 -3.11
CA GLU A 84 -4.68 -12.32 -3.83
C GLU A 84 -4.18 -10.89 -4.09
N GLY A 85 -5.06 -9.96 -4.49
CA GLY A 85 -4.70 -8.57 -4.72
C GLY A 85 -4.11 -7.91 -3.46
N LEU A 86 -4.74 -8.09 -2.30
CA LEU A 86 -4.25 -7.56 -1.03
C LEU A 86 -2.93 -8.20 -0.60
N VAL A 87 -2.76 -9.50 -0.85
CA VAL A 87 -1.51 -10.23 -0.58
C VAL A 87 -0.38 -9.77 -1.51
N LEU A 88 -0.66 -9.52 -2.79
CA LEU A 88 0.32 -9.02 -3.76
C LEU A 88 0.71 -7.54 -3.53
N ALA A 89 -0.10 -6.81 -2.76
CA ALA A 89 0.17 -5.42 -2.44
C ALA A 89 1.13 -5.24 -1.24
N VAL A 90 1.32 -6.26 -0.42
CA VAL A 90 2.29 -6.21 0.68
C VAL A 90 3.66 -6.71 0.23
N ASP A 91 4.72 -6.18 0.84
CA ASP A 91 6.09 -6.65 0.60
C ASP A 91 6.25 -8.05 1.24
N PRO A 92 6.60 -9.09 0.48
CA PRO A 92 6.81 -10.43 1.03
C PRO A 92 7.99 -10.52 2.00
N ASP A 93 8.96 -9.61 1.87
CA ASP A 93 10.16 -9.52 2.71
C ASP A 93 10.06 -8.44 3.80
N ALA A 94 8.82 -7.94 4.05
CA ALA A 94 8.57 -6.92 5.06
C ALA A 94 9.09 -7.33 6.44
N THR A 95 9.69 -6.37 7.15
CA THR A 95 10.12 -6.57 8.54
C THR A 95 9.27 -5.74 9.51
N PRO A 96 9.17 -6.15 10.80
CA PRO A 96 8.47 -5.35 11.81
C PRO A 96 9.05 -3.94 11.96
N GLU A 97 10.34 -3.75 11.74
CA GLU A 97 11.02 -2.45 11.77
C GLU A 97 10.58 -1.56 10.61
N GLN A 98 10.44 -2.12 9.41
CA GLN A 98 9.89 -1.40 8.25
C GLN A 98 8.42 -1.03 8.49
N MET A 99 7.63 -1.91 9.12
CA MET A 99 6.26 -1.59 9.49
C MET A 99 6.19 -0.46 10.52
N ALA A 100 7.09 -0.43 11.52
CA ALA A 100 7.17 0.70 12.45
C ALA A 100 7.48 2.03 11.72
N ASN A 101 8.35 1.99 10.70
CA ASN A 101 8.63 3.16 9.86
C ASN A 101 7.42 3.57 8.99
N SER A 102 6.62 2.60 8.51
CA SER A 102 5.37 2.85 7.80
C SER A 102 4.31 3.50 8.72
N VAL A 103 4.24 3.08 9.98
CA VAL A 103 3.38 3.74 10.99
C VAL A 103 3.84 5.18 11.26
N ALA A 104 5.15 5.45 11.24
CA ALA A 104 5.66 6.82 11.34
C ALA A 104 5.31 7.69 10.11
N MET A 105 5.19 7.10 8.91
CA MET A 105 4.61 7.78 7.74
C MET A 105 3.13 8.07 7.96
N LEU A 106 2.35 7.09 8.41
CA LEU A 106 0.92 7.26 8.71
C LEU A 106 0.66 8.40 9.69
N GLN A 107 1.58 8.68 10.61
CA GLN A 107 1.47 9.84 11.49
C GLN A 107 1.47 11.18 10.71
N LEU A 108 2.27 11.29 9.64
CA LEU A 108 2.24 12.45 8.75
C LEU A 108 0.92 12.49 7.98
N ASP A 109 0.45 11.34 7.49
CA ASP A 109 -0.80 11.20 6.72
C ASP A 109 -2.01 11.66 7.53
N LEU A 110 -1.99 11.46 8.83
CA LEU A 110 -3.08 11.86 9.73
C LEU A 110 -2.96 13.30 10.22
N ALA A 111 -1.75 13.87 10.26
CA ALA A 111 -1.49 15.17 10.86
C ALA A 111 -1.41 16.33 9.83
N ASP A 112 -1.00 16.04 8.60
CA ASP A 112 -0.81 17.04 7.54
C ASP A 112 -1.95 16.96 6.50
N PRO A 113 -2.65 18.07 6.18
CA PRO A 113 -3.81 18.06 5.29
C PRO A 113 -3.54 17.53 3.89
N ASP A 114 -2.35 17.78 3.31
CA ASP A 114 -2.04 17.33 1.94
C ASP A 114 -1.76 15.83 1.92
N PHE A 115 -1.02 15.32 2.91
CA PHE A 115 -0.82 13.88 3.08
C PHE A 115 -2.15 13.17 3.34
N HIS A 116 -2.99 13.73 4.24
CA HIS A 116 -4.32 13.19 4.52
C HIS A 116 -5.19 13.10 3.26
N ALA A 117 -5.17 14.11 2.41
CA ALA A 117 -5.93 14.11 1.15
C ALA A 117 -5.51 12.95 0.23
N GLU A 118 -4.21 12.69 0.11
CA GLU A 118 -3.68 11.60 -0.71
C GLU A 118 -3.99 10.22 -0.12
N THR A 119 -3.79 10.05 1.18
CA THR A 119 -4.13 8.81 1.89
C THR A 119 -5.61 8.49 1.78
N LEU A 120 -6.48 9.51 1.91
CA LEU A 120 -7.92 9.35 1.70
C LEU A 120 -8.27 8.97 0.25
N ARG A 121 -7.58 9.56 -0.74
CA ARG A 121 -7.70 9.16 -2.16
C ARG A 121 -7.38 7.68 -2.33
N GLY A 122 -6.25 7.24 -1.78
CA GLY A 122 -5.81 5.85 -1.81
C GLY A 122 -6.81 4.90 -1.17
N ALA A 123 -7.23 5.19 0.06
CA ALA A 123 -8.20 4.37 0.80
C ALA A 123 -9.53 4.22 0.05
N ARG A 124 -10.04 5.31 -0.54
CA ARG A 124 -11.25 5.26 -1.37
C ARG A 124 -11.08 4.40 -2.61
N ALA A 125 -9.93 4.50 -3.28
CA ALA A 125 -9.63 3.71 -4.48
C ALA A 125 -9.51 2.21 -4.15
N VAL A 126 -8.84 1.85 -3.05
CA VAL A 126 -8.74 0.46 -2.56
C VAL A 126 -10.13 -0.10 -2.26
N ARG A 127 -10.94 0.63 -1.49
CA ARG A 127 -12.31 0.21 -1.16
C ARG A 127 -13.17 0.01 -2.40
N ALA A 128 -13.10 0.93 -3.37
CA ALA A 128 -13.83 0.81 -4.62
C ALA A 128 -13.42 -0.44 -5.42
N ARG A 129 -12.13 -0.77 -5.39
CA ARG A 129 -11.59 -1.97 -6.04
C ARG A 129 -12.08 -3.25 -5.39
N ILE A 130 -11.99 -3.33 -4.06
CA ILE A 130 -12.55 -4.45 -3.29
C ILE A 130 -14.06 -4.59 -3.56
N ALA A 131 -14.82 -3.50 -3.52
CA ALA A 131 -16.26 -3.52 -3.77
C ALA A 131 -16.61 -4.02 -5.18
N ARG A 132 -15.82 -3.65 -6.20
CA ARG A 132 -15.98 -4.16 -7.58
C ARG A 132 -15.84 -5.67 -7.64
N ASP A 133 -14.78 -6.23 -7.03
CA ASP A 133 -14.53 -7.67 -7.09
C ASP A 133 -15.51 -8.45 -6.20
N LEU A 134 -15.94 -7.90 -5.06
CA LEU A 134 -17.02 -8.47 -4.24
C LEU A 134 -18.37 -8.46 -4.98
N SER A 135 -18.68 -7.41 -5.75
CA SER A 135 -19.89 -7.37 -6.58
C SER A 135 -19.86 -8.45 -7.67
N ALA A 136 -18.70 -8.65 -8.30
CA ALA A 136 -18.50 -9.71 -9.26
C ALA A 136 -18.62 -11.11 -8.60
N ALA A 137 -18.10 -11.29 -7.37
CA ALA A 137 -18.22 -12.51 -6.60
C ALA A 137 -19.69 -12.82 -6.23
N LEU A 138 -20.45 -11.78 -5.87
CA LEU A 138 -21.89 -11.91 -5.62
C LEU A 138 -22.65 -12.35 -6.88
N ALA A 139 -22.36 -11.71 -8.01
CA ALA A 139 -22.96 -12.05 -9.31
C ALA A 139 -22.59 -13.48 -9.78
N ALA A 140 -21.38 -13.94 -9.44
CA ALA A 140 -20.91 -15.30 -9.73
C ALA A 140 -21.44 -16.36 -8.73
N GLY A 141 -22.23 -15.96 -7.72
CA GLY A 141 -22.76 -16.88 -6.72
C GLY A 141 -21.72 -17.36 -5.69
N GLU A 142 -20.56 -16.74 -5.60
CA GLU A 142 -19.52 -17.07 -4.60
C GLU A 142 -19.86 -16.53 -3.22
N LEU A 143 -20.67 -15.45 -3.16
CA LEU A 143 -21.19 -14.86 -1.94
C LEU A 143 -22.69 -15.09 -1.79
N ARG A 144 -23.16 -15.14 -0.55
CA ARG A 144 -24.59 -15.23 -0.21
C ARG A 144 -25.34 -14.03 -0.78
N SER A 145 -26.52 -14.21 -1.31
CA SER A 145 -27.35 -13.14 -1.90
C SER A 145 -27.73 -12.03 -0.91
N SER A 146 -27.68 -12.32 0.40
CA SER A 146 -27.91 -11.35 1.47
C SER A 146 -26.70 -10.50 1.84
N THR A 147 -25.56 -10.68 1.15
CA THR A 147 -24.32 -9.96 1.46
C THR A 147 -24.45 -8.48 1.08
N ASP A 148 -24.29 -7.59 2.05
CA ASP A 148 -24.08 -6.16 1.79
C ASP A 148 -22.63 -5.93 1.35
N VAL A 149 -22.44 -5.78 0.05
CA VAL A 149 -21.11 -5.58 -0.57
C VAL A 149 -20.43 -4.31 -0.07
N ALA A 150 -21.17 -3.23 0.16
CA ALA A 150 -20.57 -1.97 0.59
C ALA A 150 -19.99 -2.08 2.00
N THR A 151 -20.76 -2.69 2.92
CA THR A 151 -20.31 -2.96 4.29
C THR A 151 -19.15 -3.95 4.30
N LEU A 152 -19.22 -5.02 3.51
CA LEU A 152 -18.15 -6.02 3.44
C LEU A 152 -16.84 -5.42 2.87
N ALA A 153 -16.94 -4.58 1.84
CA ALA A 153 -15.75 -3.90 1.28
C ALA A 153 -15.07 -3.00 2.30
N LYS A 154 -15.85 -2.29 3.12
CA LYS A 154 -15.33 -1.47 4.22
C LYS A 154 -14.65 -2.32 5.28
N LEU A 155 -15.23 -3.46 5.65
CA LEU A 155 -14.64 -4.38 6.62
C LEU A 155 -13.33 -4.96 6.10
N VAL A 156 -13.28 -5.43 4.86
CA VAL A 156 -12.07 -5.99 4.24
C VAL A 156 -10.96 -4.93 4.18
N GLU A 157 -11.27 -3.71 3.76
CA GLU A 157 -10.28 -2.62 3.70
C GLU A 157 -9.76 -2.28 5.11
N THR A 158 -10.63 -2.12 6.10
CA THR A 158 -10.24 -1.84 7.49
C THR A 158 -9.41 -2.99 8.07
N THR A 159 -9.79 -4.24 7.80
CA THR A 159 -9.05 -5.42 8.25
C THR A 159 -7.67 -5.48 7.60
N SER A 160 -7.53 -5.15 6.32
CA SER A 160 -6.21 -5.16 5.67
C SER A 160 -5.23 -4.15 6.29
N HIS A 161 -5.71 -2.96 6.67
CA HIS A 161 -4.90 -1.98 7.40
C HIS A 161 -4.54 -2.49 8.81
N GLY A 162 -5.51 -3.04 9.53
CA GLY A 162 -5.30 -3.62 10.86
C GLY A 162 -4.36 -4.83 10.83
N ALA A 163 -4.42 -5.65 9.78
CA ALA A 163 -3.57 -6.81 9.61
C ALA A 163 -2.08 -6.45 9.53
N MET A 164 -1.72 -5.38 8.84
CA MET A 164 -0.32 -4.93 8.75
C MET A 164 0.24 -4.57 10.13
N ILE A 165 -0.52 -3.82 10.93
CA ILE A 165 -0.12 -3.42 12.28
C ILE A 165 -0.13 -4.64 13.22
N GLY A 166 -1.18 -5.46 13.16
CA GLY A 166 -1.31 -6.68 13.95
C GLY A 166 -0.15 -7.65 13.73
N TRP A 167 0.22 -7.86 12.47
CA TRP A 167 1.38 -8.68 12.13
C TRP A 167 2.68 -8.17 12.77
N ALA A 168 2.93 -6.87 12.71
CA ALA A 168 4.15 -6.29 13.30
C ALA A 168 4.22 -6.45 14.82
N ILE A 169 3.04 -6.56 15.49
CA ILE A 169 2.92 -6.82 16.92
C ILE A 169 3.13 -8.31 17.23
N HIS A 170 2.41 -9.20 16.53
CA HIS A 170 2.38 -10.64 16.82
C HIS A 170 3.61 -11.39 16.30
N ARG A 171 4.07 -11.08 15.08
CA ARG A 171 5.28 -11.66 14.44
C ARG A 171 5.22 -13.19 14.27
N GLU A 172 4.03 -13.73 14.00
CA GLU A 172 3.81 -15.19 14.02
C GLU A 172 4.02 -15.87 12.65
N SER A 173 3.95 -15.11 11.54
CA SER A 173 4.09 -15.63 10.18
C SER A 173 4.68 -14.58 9.24
N THR A 174 4.65 -14.80 7.92
CA THR A 174 4.94 -13.73 6.96
C THR A 174 3.77 -12.73 6.93
N LEU A 175 4.04 -11.47 6.57
CA LEU A 175 2.97 -10.48 6.40
C LEU A 175 1.93 -10.92 5.36
N ALA A 176 2.38 -11.59 4.29
CA ALA A 176 1.52 -12.10 3.23
C ALA A 176 0.56 -13.19 3.73
N ASP A 177 1.05 -14.15 4.53
CA ASP A 177 0.23 -15.21 5.10
C ASP A 177 -0.74 -14.66 6.14
N TRP A 178 -0.27 -13.77 7.01
CA TRP A 178 -1.10 -13.09 8.00
C TRP A 178 -2.22 -12.28 7.33
N MET A 179 -1.89 -11.49 6.29
CA MET A 179 -2.88 -10.74 5.52
C MET A 179 -3.94 -11.65 4.92
N ARG A 180 -3.51 -12.75 4.28
CA ARG A 180 -4.43 -13.75 3.71
C ARG A 180 -5.39 -14.30 4.75
N GLU A 181 -4.87 -14.75 5.89
CA GLU A 181 -5.67 -15.32 6.97
C GLU A 181 -6.74 -14.35 7.49
N GLN A 182 -6.34 -13.10 7.78
CA GLN A 182 -7.27 -12.10 8.31
C GLN A 182 -8.37 -11.73 7.30
N VAL A 183 -8.01 -11.56 6.02
CA VAL A 183 -8.98 -11.24 4.96
C VAL A 183 -9.92 -12.43 4.72
N GLU A 184 -9.40 -13.66 4.68
CA GLU A 184 -10.23 -14.85 4.52
C GLU A 184 -11.19 -15.05 5.70
N ALA A 185 -10.77 -14.77 6.92
CA ALA A 185 -11.62 -14.84 8.11
C ALA A 185 -12.82 -13.89 8.01
N VAL A 186 -12.61 -12.66 7.50
CA VAL A 186 -13.70 -11.71 7.25
C VAL A 186 -14.65 -12.18 6.15
N LEU A 187 -14.12 -12.78 5.09
CA LEU A 187 -14.92 -13.24 3.94
C LEU A 187 -15.68 -14.55 4.21
N ALA A 188 -15.17 -15.42 5.09
CA ALA A 188 -15.70 -16.75 5.33
C ALA A 188 -17.21 -16.80 5.67
N PRO A 189 -17.76 -15.93 6.56
CA PRO A 189 -19.18 -15.94 6.88
C PRO A 189 -20.09 -15.58 5.72
N HIS A 190 -19.55 -14.92 4.69
CA HIS A 190 -20.31 -14.43 3.53
C HIS A 190 -20.29 -15.39 2.33
N ARG A 191 -19.43 -16.41 2.35
CA ARG A 191 -19.34 -17.40 1.26
C ARG A 191 -20.61 -18.23 1.18
N THR A 192 -21.01 -18.62 -0.04
CA THR A 192 -22.03 -19.65 -0.25
C THR A 192 -21.52 -20.99 0.27
N ALA A 193 -22.38 -21.78 0.90
CA ALA A 193 -22.06 -23.18 1.20
C ALA A 193 -21.88 -23.94 -0.13
N ARG A 194 -20.79 -24.69 -0.24
CA ARG A 194 -20.58 -25.61 -1.35
C ARG A 194 -21.49 -26.82 -1.21
#